data_03d56cd04a07832bcdf06e83ae6a71b4
#
_entry.id   03d56cd04a07832bcdf06e83ae6a71b4
#
_cell.length_a   1.000
_cell.length_b   1.000
_cell.length_c   1.000
_cell.angle_alpha   90.00
_cell.angle_beta   90.00
_cell.angle_gamma   90.00
#
_symmetry.space_group_name_H-M   'P 1'
#
loop_
_entity.id
_entity.type
_entity.pdbx_description
1 polymer ?
#
loop_
_entity_poly.entity_id
_entity_poly.type
_entity_poly.pdbx_seq_one_letter_code
_entity_poly.pdbx_strand_id
1 'polypeptide(L)' 'MGNKITVTAAAALLGVTPQRVRHMIKAGILQAEKFGRDWQIDAESVENRRKAMEQKKREP' A
#
# COMPACT_ATOMS: atom_id res chain seq x y z
N MET A 1 12.95 10.86 4.03
CA MET A 1 11.79 11.45 4.40
C MET A 1 10.63 10.72 3.91
N GLY A 2 9.86 10.20 4.65
CA GLY A 2 8.75 9.39 4.25
C GLY A 2 7.55 10.23 3.93
N ASN A 3 6.92 9.95 2.83
CA ASN A 3 5.63 10.52 2.51
C ASN A 3 4.58 9.54 2.96
N LYS A 4 3.52 10.08 3.54
CA LYS A 4 2.41 9.25 3.96
C LYS A 4 1.22 9.50 3.07
N ILE A 5 0.51 8.44 2.73
CA ILE A 5 -0.67 8.56 1.88
C ILE A 5 -1.83 7.83 2.53
N THR A 6 -3.02 8.13 2.05
CA THR A 6 -4.22 7.52 2.61
C THR A 6 -4.43 6.13 2.02
N VAL A 7 -5.32 5.37 2.66
CA VAL A 7 -5.68 4.06 2.16
C VAL A 7 -6.24 4.16 0.75
N THR A 8 -7.07 5.16 0.52
CA THR A 8 -7.66 5.35 -0.79
C THR A 8 -6.61 5.62 -1.85
N ALA A 9 -5.63 6.46 -1.52
CA ALA A 9 -4.56 6.77 -2.46
C ALA A 9 -3.72 5.54 -2.74
N ALA A 10 -3.40 4.78 -1.70
CA ALA A 10 -2.62 3.56 -1.88
C ALA A 10 -3.37 2.57 -2.75
N ALA A 11 -4.68 2.46 -2.54
CA ALA A 11 -5.50 1.55 -3.34
C ALA A 11 -5.45 1.92 -4.81
N ALA A 12 -5.51 3.21 -5.09
CA ALA A 12 -5.44 3.67 -6.47
C ALA A 12 -4.08 3.37 -7.09
N LEU A 13 -3.03 3.57 -6.32
CA LEU A 13 -1.68 3.30 -6.82
C LEU A 13 -1.44 1.82 -7.08
N LEU A 14 -2.00 0.98 -6.23
CA LEU A 14 -1.80 -0.46 -6.36
C LEU A 14 -2.84 -1.12 -7.25
N GLY A 15 -3.89 -0.39 -7.60
CA GLY A 15 -4.95 -0.96 -8.43
C GLY A 15 -5.80 -1.97 -7.69
N VAL A 16 -5.99 -1.76 -6.39
CA VAL A 16 -6.79 -2.66 -5.57
C VAL A 16 -7.82 -1.85 -4.80
N THR A 17 -8.66 -2.52 -4.03
CA THR A 17 -9.65 -1.84 -3.22
C THR A 17 -9.04 -1.36 -1.91
N PRO A 18 -9.64 -0.35 -1.28
CA PRO A 18 -9.16 0.10 0.03
C PRO A 18 -9.19 -1.00 1.07
N GLN A 19 -10.18 -1.87 0.98
CA GLN A 19 -10.28 -2.98 1.89
C GLN A 19 -9.08 -3.91 1.75
N ARG A 20 -8.65 -4.13 0.53
CA ARG A 20 -7.48 -4.95 0.28
C ARG A 20 -6.24 -4.31 0.88
N VAL A 21 -6.13 -2.99 0.77
CA VAL A 21 -4.99 -2.28 1.33
C VAL A 21 -4.94 -2.48 2.84
N ARG A 22 -6.08 -2.39 3.50
CA ARG A 22 -6.13 -2.60 4.94
C ARG A 22 -5.67 -4.00 5.30
N HIS A 23 -6.08 -4.95 4.51
CA HIS A 23 -5.67 -6.34 4.72
C HIS A 23 -4.16 -6.47 4.59
N MET A 24 -3.59 -5.80 3.62
CA MET A 24 -2.15 -5.85 3.40
C MET A 24 -1.39 -5.21 4.55
N ILE A 25 -1.97 -4.16 5.13
CA ILE A 25 -1.36 -3.53 6.29
C ILE A 25 -1.34 -4.50 7.45
N LYS A 26 -2.44 -5.19 7.68
CA LYS A 26 -2.53 -6.14 8.77
C LYS A 26 -1.60 -7.32 8.58
N ALA A 27 -1.39 -7.69 7.33
CA ALA A 27 -0.51 -8.81 7.02
C ALA A 27 0.97 -8.44 7.07
N GLY A 28 1.26 -7.15 7.26
CA GLY A 28 2.63 -6.71 7.34
C GLY A 28 3.27 -6.46 5.98
N ILE A 29 2.47 -6.45 4.93
CA ILE A 29 2.98 -6.22 3.59
C ILE A 29 3.28 -4.75 3.37
N LEU A 30 2.45 -3.88 3.94
CA LEU A 30 2.62 -2.44 3.83
C LEU A 30 2.87 -1.86 5.20
N GLN A 31 3.72 -0.85 5.25
CA GLN A 31 4.01 -0.16 6.49
C GLN A 31 3.06 1.01 6.65
N ALA A 32 2.42 1.09 7.79
CA ALA A 32 1.45 2.13 8.02
C ALA A 32 1.31 2.43 9.49
N GLU A 33 0.82 3.62 9.78
CA GLU A 33 0.55 4.06 11.14
C GLU A 33 -0.91 4.44 11.24
N LYS A 34 -1.53 4.09 12.32
CA LYS A 34 -2.91 4.43 12.52
C LYS A 34 -3.04 5.74 13.30
N PHE A 35 -3.78 6.66 12.73
CA PHE A 35 -4.04 7.94 13.36
C PHE A 35 -5.55 8.08 13.51
N GLY A 36 -6.03 7.86 14.71
CA GLY A 36 -7.45 7.90 14.94
C GLY A 36 -8.14 6.83 14.14
N ARG A 37 -8.97 7.24 13.19
CA ARG A 37 -9.67 6.30 12.33
C ARG A 37 -8.95 6.01 11.05
N ASP A 38 -7.95 6.84 10.73
CA ASP A 38 -7.32 6.74 9.44
C ASP A 38 -5.99 6.06 9.52
N TRP A 39 -5.61 5.43 8.43
CA TRP A 39 -4.29 4.84 8.28
C TRP A 39 -3.46 5.78 7.43
N GLN A 40 -2.21 5.98 7.86
CA GLN A 40 -1.26 6.71 7.04
C GLN A 40 -0.20 5.72 6.59
N ILE A 41 -0.15 5.49 5.29
CA ILE A 41 0.68 4.45 4.74
C ILE A 41 1.96 5.06 4.17
N ASP A 42 3.08 4.40 4.42
CA ASP A 42 4.35 4.84 3.90
C ASP A 42 4.34 4.69 2.38
N ALA A 43 4.48 5.81 1.68
CA ALA A 43 4.42 5.81 0.23
C ALA A 43 5.53 4.96 -0.38
N GLU A 44 6.67 4.92 0.27
CA GLU A 44 7.78 4.13 -0.22
C GLU A 44 7.44 2.65 -0.19
N SER A 45 6.77 2.24 0.86
CA SER A 45 6.35 0.86 0.99
C SER A 45 5.36 0.48 -0.11
N VAL A 46 4.47 1.41 -0.46
CA VAL A 46 3.51 1.19 -1.52
C VAL A 46 4.21 1.08 -2.86
N GLU A 47 5.20 1.94 -3.10
CA GLU A 47 5.95 1.90 -4.34
C GLU A 47 6.69 0.57 -4.49
N ASN A 48 7.30 0.12 -3.42
CA ASN A 48 8.02 -1.14 -3.45
C ASN A 48 7.08 -2.30 -3.76
N ARG A 49 5.92 -2.29 -3.17
CA ARG A 49 4.95 -3.35 -3.41
C ARG A 49 4.43 -3.30 -4.84
N ARG A 50 4.22 -2.09 -5.34
CA ARG A 50 3.76 -1.92 -6.69
C ARG A 50 4.75 -2.47 -7.70
N LYS A 51 6.02 -2.20 -7.47
CA LYS A 51 7.06 -2.71 -8.34
C LYS A 51 7.14 -4.23 -8.31
N ALA A 52 6.98 -4.79 -7.14
CA ALA A 52 7.02 -6.24 -6.99
C ALA A 52 5.86 -6.87 -7.73
N MET A 53 4.69 -6.27 -7.65
CA MET A 53 3.53 -6.77 -8.35
C MET A 53 3.70 -6.68 -9.86
N GLU A 54 4.28 -5.59 -10.30
CA GLU A 54 4.52 -5.40 -11.71
C GLU A 54 5.48 -6.42 -12.26
N GLN A 55 6.54 -6.69 -11.54
CA GLN A 55 7.52 -7.67 -11.96
C GLN A 55 6.91 -9.05 -12.07
N LYS A 56 6.08 -9.37 -11.12
CA LYS A 56 5.43 -10.65 -11.12
C LYS A 56 4.53 -10.82 -12.32
N LYS A 57 3.91 -9.75 -12.70
CA LYS A 57 3.01 -9.78 -13.82
C LYS A 57 3.71 -10.03 -15.14
N ARG A 58 4.95 -9.66 -15.22
CA ARG A 58 5.70 -9.82 -16.45
C ARG A 58 6.15 -11.24 -16.69
N GLU A 59 5.98 -12.07 -15.73
CA GLU A 59 6.36 -13.45 -15.88
C GLU A 59 5.65 -14.10 -17.05
N PRO A 60 6.33 -14.77 -17.92
CA PRO A 60 5.70 -15.46 -19.03
C PRO A 60 4.88 -16.64 -18.59
#